data_e308799202d845ac8e0dda74e41b9b23
#
_entry.id   e308799202d845ac8e0dda74e41b9b23
#
_cell.length_a   1.000
_cell.length_b   1.000
_cell.length_c   1.000
_cell.angle_alpha   90.00
_cell.angle_beta   90.00
_cell.angle_gamma   90.00
#
_symmetry.space_group_name_H-M   'P 1'
#
loop_
_entity.id
_entity.type
_entity.pdbx_description
1 polymer ?
#
loop_
_entity_poly.entity_id
_entity_poly.type
_entity_poly.pdbx_seq_one_letter_code
_entity_poly.pdbx_strand_id
1 'polypeptide(L)'
;SSGSAASVGASLCDFSIGSDTGGSVRVPAAFCGLFGIRPTHGEIELTGATAMAPSFDTPGWFAREVDLLEKIGDVLLPDLEEDISKTKLHIATDAFNQATNEVKVELFSVCERLEDKMLFNKSIIINNDDYLKWREAFRIIQAYEIKSTTLKWVKAYQPNLGPGIKERFEMADKINEEEYQNAEKIRQSVCNRMDEILGENSVFLIPTAPVIAP
;
A
#
# COMPACT_ATOMS: atom_id res chain seq x y z
N SER A 1 7.85 7.20 3.76
CA SER A 1 9.18 6.72 3.25
C SER A 1 9.67 7.48 2.01
N SER A 2 9.16 8.73 1.80
CA SER A 2 9.54 9.54 0.61
C SER A 2 11.05 9.81 0.53
N GLY A 3 11.72 10.08 1.66
CA GLY A 3 13.17 10.27 1.70
C GLY A 3 13.94 9.02 1.26
N SER A 4 13.49 7.83 1.64
CA SER A 4 14.06 6.55 1.20
C SER A 4 13.94 6.39 -0.32
N ALA A 5 12.76 6.64 -0.90
CA ALA A 5 12.57 6.60 -2.34
C ALA A 5 13.42 7.65 -3.07
N ALA A 6 13.45 8.90 -2.58
CA ALA A 6 14.24 9.97 -3.17
C ALA A 6 15.74 9.65 -3.18
N SER A 7 16.28 9.05 -2.11
CA SER A 7 17.69 8.64 -2.04
C SER A 7 18.06 7.61 -3.11
N VAL A 8 17.20 6.60 -3.33
CA VAL A 8 17.38 5.59 -4.37
C VAL A 8 17.22 6.20 -5.76
N GLY A 9 16.18 7.03 -5.97
CA GLY A 9 15.92 7.71 -7.23
C GLY A 9 17.04 8.66 -7.64
N ALA A 10 17.65 9.34 -6.68
CA ALA A 10 18.81 10.21 -6.89
C ALA A 10 20.17 9.45 -6.96
N SER A 11 20.16 8.12 -6.95
CA SER A 11 21.37 7.28 -6.96
C SER A 11 22.34 7.53 -5.80
N LEU A 12 21.82 7.98 -4.64
CA LEU A 12 22.62 8.15 -3.43
C LEU A 12 22.84 6.83 -2.70
N CYS A 13 22.01 5.84 -2.94
CA CYS A 13 22.15 4.46 -2.48
C CYS A 13 21.52 3.51 -3.51
N ASP A 14 21.88 2.23 -3.43
CA ASP A 14 21.41 1.21 -4.38
C ASP A 14 19.98 0.80 -4.08
N PHE A 15 19.64 0.65 -2.81
CA PHE A 15 18.30 0.33 -2.31
C PHE A 15 18.05 1.04 -0.99
N SER A 16 16.81 1.02 -0.54
CA SER A 16 16.44 1.51 0.80
C SER A 16 15.23 0.75 1.34
N ILE A 17 15.13 0.71 2.65
CA ILE A 17 13.99 0.15 3.37
C ILE A 17 13.06 1.30 3.80
N GLY A 18 11.77 1.02 3.83
CA GLY A 18 10.75 1.94 4.31
C GLY A 18 9.64 1.20 5.04
N SER A 19 8.71 1.95 5.59
CA SER A 19 7.46 1.44 6.15
C SER A 19 6.28 1.89 5.30
N ASP A 20 5.38 0.99 5.00
CA ASP A 20 4.14 1.22 4.25
C ASP A 20 2.93 0.91 5.12
N THR A 21 2.33 1.93 5.69
CA THR A 21 1.08 1.84 6.45
C THR A 21 -0.13 2.10 5.54
N GLY A 22 -0.02 3.05 4.63
CA GLY A 22 -1.09 3.45 3.72
C GLY A 22 -0.58 3.86 2.33
N GLY A 23 0.43 3.16 1.80
CA GLY A 23 1.04 3.44 0.50
C GLY A 23 2.42 4.09 0.58
N SER A 24 3.02 4.21 1.77
CA SER A 24 4.25 5.01 1.98
C SER A 24 5.53 4.41 1.38
N VAL A 25 5.51 3.21 0.85
CA VAL A 25 6.54 2.63 -0.04
C VAL A 25 6.06 2.71 -1.49
N ARG A 26 4.90 2.16 -1.79
CA ARG A 26 4.38 2.03 -3.15
C ARG A 26 4.21 3.36 -3.88
N VAL A 27 3.59 4.36 -3.25
CA VAL A 27 3.35 5.67 -3.87
C VAL A 27 4.66 6.42 -4.16
N PRO A 28 5.60 6.57 -3.21
CA PRO A 28 6.89 7.19 -3.50
C PRO A 28 7.71 6.42 -4.54
N ALA A 29 7.64 5.09 -4.57
CA ALA A 29 8.28 4.29 -5.61
C ALA A 29 7.76 4.69 -7.00
N ALA A 30 6.43 4.72 -7.17
CA ALA A 30 5.80 5.12 -8.43
C ALA A 30 6.18 6.55 -8.85
N PHE A 31 6.22 7.49 -7.91
CA PHE A 31 6.56 8.89 -8.20
C PHE A 31 8.04 9.12 -8.50
N CYS A 32 8.93 8.24 -8.03
CA CYS A 32 10.35 8.32 -8.28
C CYS A 32 10.83 7.40 -9.42
N GLY A 33 9.93 6.70 -10.12
CA GLY A 33 10.29 5.77 -11.18
C GLY A 33 11.07 4.56 -10.69
N LEU A 34 10.74 4.06 -9.50
CA LEU A 34 11.42 2.94 -8.83
C LEU A 34 10.49 1.72 -8.75
N PHE A 35 11.13 0.57 -8.62
CA PHE A 35 10.45 -0.61 -8.11
C PHE A 35 10.30 -0.49 -6.59
N GLY A 36 9.12 -0.78 -6.09
CA GLY A 36 8.83 -0.77 -4.66
C GLY A 36 7.85 -1.86 -4.30
N ILE A 37 8.12 -2.59 -3.22
CA ILE A 37 7.27 -3.68 -2.76
C ILE A 37 6.83 -3.46 -1.33
N ARG A 38 5.57 -3.76 -1.07
CA ARG A 38 4.99 -3.97 0.24
C ARG A 38 4.58 -5.44 0.32
N PRO A 39 5.28 -6.29 1.08
CA PRO A 39 4.92 -7.70 1.22
C PRO A 39 3.62 -7.87 2.00
N THR A 40 3.20 -9.10 2.16
CA THR A 40 2.07 -9.46 3.02
C THR A 40 2.32 -8.97 4.43
N HIS A 41 1.28 -8.41 5.05
CA HIS A 41 1.36 -7.92 6.43
C HIS A 41 1.69 -9.07 7.39
N GLY A 42 2.72 -8.87 8.20
CA GLY A 42 3.17 -9.84 9.20
C GLY A 42 4.26 -10.80 8.73
N GLU A 43 4.58 -10.88 7.43
CA GLU A 43 5.68 -11.73 6.92
C GLU A 43 7.05 -11.28 7.39
N ILE A 44 7.25 -9.98 7.57
CA ILE A 44 8.50 -9.42 8.08
C ILE A 44 8.22 -8.79 9.43
N GLU A 45 8.99 -9.19 10.46
CA GLU A 45 8.87 -8.63 11.79
C GLU A 45 9.28 -7.14 11.84
N LEU A 46 8.53 -6.37 12.62
CA LEU A 46 8.81 -4.96 12.91
C LEU A 46 9.44 -4.76 14.29
N THR A 47 10.07 -5.77 14.86
CA THR A 47 10.75 -5.69 16.15
C THR A 47 11.80 -4.58 16.13
N GLY A 48 11.71 -3.64 17.07
CA GLY A 48 12.59 -2.46 17.14
C GLY A 48 12.15 -1.27 16.29
N ALA A 49 11.12 -1.39 15.46
CA ALA A 49 10.51 -0.26 14.76
C ALA A 49 9.43 0.40 15.62
N THR A 50 9.31 1.72 15.51
CA THR A 50 8.23 2.45 16.17
C THR A 50 6.92 2.21 15.42
N ALA A 51 5.95 1.62 16.10
CA ALA A 51 4.63 1.37 15.54
C ALA A 51 3.85 2.67 15.38
N MET A 52 3.18 2.83 14.25
CA MET A 52 2.21 3.89 14.00
C MET A 52 0.79 3.32 14.01
N ALA A 53 0.51 2.38 13.12
CA ALA A 53 -0.75 1.65 13.04
C ALA A 53 -0.45 0.16 12.80
N PRO A 54 -0.28 -0.63 13.89
CA PRO A 54 0.23 -2.00 13.84
C PRO A 54 -0.51 -2.93 12.90
N SER A 55 -1.82 -2.77 12.74
CA SER A 55 -2.61 -3.61 11.84
C SER A 55 -2.40 -3.31 10.35
N PHE A 56 -1.64 -2.26 10.02
CA PHE A 56 -1.30 -1.87 8.65
C PHE A 56 0.21 -1.75 8.40
N ASP A 57 0.99 -1.42 9.44
CA ASP A 57 2.42 -1.20 9.31
C ASP A 57 3.11 -2.43 8.71
N THR A 58 3.79 -2.22 7.60
CA THR A 58 4.47 -3.28 6.88
C THR A 58 5.80 -2.75 6.38
N PRO A 59 6.93 -3.41 6.66
CA PRO A 59 8.19 -3.03 6.03
C PRO A 59 8.12 -3.30 4.54
N GLY A 60 8.82 -2.49 3.79
CA GLY A 60 8.95 -2.63 2.34
C GLY A 60 10.26 -2.03 1.89
N TRP A 61 10.60 -2.16 0.61
CA TRP A 61 11.86 -1.66 0.08
C TRP A 61 11.72 -1.13 -1.33
N PHE A 62 12.75 -0.42 -1.76
CA PHE A 62 12.86 0.25 -3.05
C PHE A 62 14.16 -0.15 -3.73
N ALA A 63 14.12 -0.34 -5.04
CA ALA A 63 15.30 -0.50 -5.90
C ALA A 63 15.06 0.14 -7.26
N ARG A 64 16.15 0.52 -7.97
CA ARG A 64 16.08 0.97 -9.35
C ARG A 64 15.92 -0.18 -10.34
N GLU A 65 16.47 -1.34 -9.99
CA GLU A 65 16.45 -2.53 -10.83
C GLU A 65 15.65 -3.65 -10.18
N VAL A 66 14.87 -4.40 -10.97
CA VAL A 66 14.05 -5.50 -10.50
C VAL A 66 14.88 -6.63 -9.91
N ASP A 67 16.04 -6.94 -10.49
CA ASP A 67 16.95 -7.98 -10.00
C ASP A 67 17.46 -7.70 -8.58
N LEU A 68 17.67 -6.41 -8.26
CA LEU A 68 18.07 -6.01 -6.91
C LEU A 68 16.86 -6.07 -5.95
N LEU A 69 15.67 -5.68 -6.42
CA LEU A 69 14.45 -5.78 -5.63
C LEU A 69 14.20 -7.24 -5.21
N GLU A 70 14.37 -8.19 -6.14
CA GLU A 70 14.22 -9.63 -5.92
C GLU A 70 15.24 -10.14 -4.91
N LYS A 71 16.55 -9.86 -5.11
CA LYS A 71 17.61 -10.26 -4.17
C LYS A 71 17.39 -9.79 -2.73
N ILE A 72 16.80 -8.62 -2.56
CA ILE A 72 16.43 -8.13 -1.22
C ILE A 72 15.25 -8.95 -0.69
N GLY A 73 14.30 -9.29 -1.54
CA GLY A 73 13.19 -10.18 -1.21
C GLY A 73 13.66 -11.53 -0.72
N ASP A 74 14.62 -12.16 -1.39
CA ASP A 74 15.22 -13.45 -1.02
C ASP A 74 15.84 -13.44 0.40
N VAL A 75 16.28 -12.27 0.86
CA VAL A 75 16.85 -12.10 2.22
C VAL A 75 15.77 -11.83 3.26
N LEU A 76 14.72 -11.12 2.88
CA LEU A 76 13.73 -10.59 3.83
C LEU A 76 12.48 -11.47 3.96
N LEU A 77 12.16 -12.26 2.95
CA LEU A 77 10.97 -13.09 2.90
C LEU A 77 11.36 -14.58 3.04
N PRO A 78 10.46 -15.42 3.53
CA PRO A 78 10.67 -16.86 3.48
C PRO A 78 10.72 -17.35 2.02
N ASP A 79 11.46 -18.43 1.78
CA ASP A 79 11.48 -19.10 0.48
C ASP A 79 10.07 -19.57 0.12
N LEU A 80 9.53 -19.02 -0.93
CA LEU A 80 8.23 -19.41 -1.50
C LEU A 80 8.49 -19.94 -2.91
N GLU A 81 8.35 -21.24 -3.09
CA GLU A 81 8.32 -21.87 -4.42
C GLU A 81 6.84 -21.89 -4.89
N GLU A 82 6.44 -20.90 -5.68
CA GLU A 82 5.12 -20.89 -6.32
C GLU A 82 5.23 -20.90 -7.83
N ASP A 83 4.44 -21.77 -8.47
CA ASP A 83 4.26 -21.78 -9.93
C ASP A 83 3.29 -20.69 -10.35
N ILE A 84 3.82 -19.53 -10.74
CA ILE A 84 3.03 -18.38 -11.21
C ILE A 84 2.48 -18.54 -12.63
N SER A 85 2.83 -19.63 -13.36
CA SER A 85 2.41 -19.82 -14.76
C SER A 85 0.89 -19.93 -14.96
N LYS A 86 0.14 -20.22 -13.89
CA LYS A 86 -1.32 -20.32 -13.87
C LYS A 86 -2.01 -19.12 -13.23
N THR A 87 -1.25 -18.09 -12.87
CA THR A 87 -1.79 -16.90 -12.21
C THR A 87 -2.66 -16.10 -13.19
N LYS A 88 -3.88 -15.80 -12.77
CA LYS A 88 -4.83 -14.99 -13.51
C LYS A 88 -4.62 -13.51 -13.22
N LEU A 89 -4.53 -12.70 -14.27
CA LEU A 89 -4.45 -11.25 -14.15
C LEU A 89 -5.84 -10.61 -14.27
N HIS A 90 -6.24 -9.86 -13.25
CA HIS A 90 -7.47 -9.07 -13.29
C HIS A 90 -7.15 -7.57 -13.36
N ILE A 91 -7.88 -6.84 -14.21
CA ILE A 91 -7.80 -5.37 -14.23
C ILE A 91 -8.99 -4.82 -13.43
N ALA A 92 -8.71 -4.10 -12.35
CA ALA A 92 -9.71 -3.45 -11.51
C ALA A 92 -10.17 -2.14 -12.18
N THR A 93 -11.17 -2.22 -13.08
CA THR A 93 -11.60 -1.09 -13.90
C THR A 93 -12.14 0.09 -13.11
N ASP A 94 -12.79 -0.16 -11.99
CA ASP A 94 -13.28 0.87 -11.08
C ASP A 94 -12.13 1.61 -10.37
N ALA A 95 -11.03 0.90 -10.02
CA ALA A 95 -9.81 1.54 -9.51
C ALA A 95 -9.13 2.41 -10.58
N PHE A 96 -9.05 1.92 -11.83
CA PHE A 96 -8.57 2.71 -12.96
C PHE A 96 -9.43 3.96 -13.17
N ASN A 97 -10.74 3.90 -12.96
CA ASN A 97 -11.62 5.06 -13.09
C ASN A 97 -11.35 6.18 -12.06
N GLN A 98 -10.65 5.88 -10.97
CA GLN A 98 -10.19 6.92 -10.02
C GLN A 98 -8.94 7.68 -10.52
N ALA A 99 -8.25 7.18 -11.53
CA ALA A 99 -7.03 7.80 -12.05
C ALA A 99 -7.33 8.84 -13.15
N THR A 100 -6.40 9.79 -13.32
CA THR A 100 -6.43 10.75 -14.43
C THR A 100 -6.24 10.04 -15.78
N ASN A 101 -6.65 10.70 -16.88
CA ASN A 101 -6.51 10.10 -18.21
C ASN A 101 -5.04 9.82 -18.57
N GLU A 102 -4.11 10.67 -18.15
CA GLU A 102 -2.67 10.47 -18.37
C GLU A 102 -2.19 9.15 -17.76
N VAL A 103 -2.53 8.90 -16.49
CA VAL A 103 -2.20 7.64 -15.81
C VAL A 103 -2.87 6.44 -16.48
N LYS A 104 -4.15 6.58 -16.88
CA LYS A 104 -4.88 5.50 -17.57
C LYS A 104 -4.21 5.07 -18.87
N VAL A 105 -3.87 6.03 -19.73
CA VAL A 105 -3.29 5.75 -21.05
C VAL A 105 -1.99 4.96 -20.91
N GLU A 106 -1.09 5.41 -20.03
CA GLU A 106 0.20 4.74 -19.81
C GLU A 106 0.02 3.33 -19.23
N LEU A 107 -0.86 3.17 -18.24
CA LEU A 107 -1.07 1.87 -17.62
C LEU A 107 -1.84 0.89 -18.50
N PHE A 108 -2.76 1.34 -19.35
CA PHE A 108 -3.42 0.45 -20.31
C PHE A 108 -2.43 -0.12 -21.33
N SER A 109 -1.42 0.64 -21.75
CA SER A 109 -0.36 0.11 -22.60
C SER A 109 0.45 -1.01 -21.92
N VAL A 110 0.59 -0.95 -20.59
CA VAL A 110 1.19 -2.04 -19.80
C VAL A 110 0.26 -3.25 -19.74
N CYS A 111 -1.05 -3.02 -19.54
CA CYS A 111 -2.03 -4.10 -19.53
C CYS A 111 -2.00 -4.91 -20.84
N GLU A 112 -2.02 -4.24 -22.00
CA GLU A 112 -1.96 -4.87 -23.31
C GLU A 112 -0.70 -5.75 -23.46
N ARG A 113 0.45 -5.30 -22.98
CA ARG A 113 1.70 -6.08 -23.02
C ARG A 113 1.69 -7.31 -22.09
N LEU A 114 0.90 -7.28 -21.04
CA LEU A 114 0.77 -8.39 -20.08
C LEU A 114 -0.27 -9.42 -20.55
N GLU A 115 -1.26 -9.02 -21.36
CA GLU A 115 -2.25 -9.93 -21.92
C GLU A 115 -1.62 -11.09 -22.72
N ASP A 116 -0.54 -10.81 -23.43
CA ASP A 116 0.19 -11.81 -24.20
C ASP A 116 1.03 -12.79 -23.35
N LYS A 117 1.25 -12.47 -22.07
CA LYS A 117 2.19 -13.20 -21.19
C LYS A 117 1.53 -13.94 -20.03
N MET A 118 0.31 -13.60 -19.68
CA MET A 118 -0.39 -14.15 -18.54
C MET A 118 -1.77 -14.70 -18.95
N LEU A 119 -2.31 -15.60 -18.14
CA LEU A 119 -3.71 -16.00 -18.29
C LEU A 119 -4.60 -14.78 -17.98
N PHE A 120 -4.89 -13.99 -19.01
CA PHE A 120 -5.75 -12.81 -18.87
C PHE A 120 -7.16 -13.22 -18.51
N ASN A 121 -7.70 -12.63 -17.46
CA ASN A 121 -9.04 -12.94 -17.04
C ASN A 121 -9.79 -11.73 -16.47
N LYS A 122 -10.48 -11.04 -17.36
CA LYS A 122 -11.55 -10.08 -17.10
C LYS A 122 -11.18 -8.76 -16.40
N SER A 123 -11.78 -7.74 -16.94
CA SER A 123 -12.11 -6.52 -16.21
C SER A 123 -13.04 -6.85 -15.04
N ILE A 124 -12.65 -6.45 -13.83
CA ILE A 124 -13.44 -6.67 -12.61
C ILE A 124 -13.75 -5.34 -11.92
N ILE A 125 -14.76 -5.37 -11.08
CA ILE A 125 -15.11 -4.30 -10.17
C ILE A 125 -14.80 -4.80 -8.76
N ILE A 126 -13.81 -4.18 -8.10
CA ILE A 126 -13.40 -4.57 -6.75
C ILE A 126 -14.26 -3.89 -5.69
N ASN A 127 -14.69 -2.65 -5.92
CA ASN A 127 -15.50 -1.90 -4.98
C ASN A 127 -16.94 -1.74 -5.52
N ASN A 128 -17.89 -2.37 -4.85
CA ASN A 128 -19.32 -2.26 -5.17
C ASN A 128 -20.00 -1.06 -4.47
N ASP A 129 -19.30 -0.39 -3.56
CA ASP A 129 -19.81 0.73 -2.77
C ASP A 129 -19.18 2.06 -3.22
N ASP A 130 -18.46 2.69 -2.28
CA ASP A 130 -17.75 3.94 -2.46
C ASP A 130 -16.33 3.83 -1.90
N TYR A 131 -15.32 4.14 -2.71
CA TYR A 131 -13.92 4.22 -2.28
C TYR A 131 -13.71 5.19 -1.12
N LEU A 132 -14.52 6.25 -1.01
CA LEU A 132 -14.47 7.17 0.12
C LEU A 132 -14.79 6.47 1.44
N LYS A 133 -15.75 5.54 1.44
CA LYS A 133 -16.11 4.74 2.62
C LYS A 133 -14.96 3.84 3.06
N TRP A 134 -14.27 3.19 2.12
CA TRP A 134 -13.10 2.37 2.42
C TRP A 134 -11.94 3.20 2.96
N ARG A 135 -11.67 4.34 2.31
CA ARG A 135 -10.64 5.27 2.76
C ARG A 135 -10.92 5.82 4.15
N GLU A 136 -12.18 6.15 4.46
CA GLU A 136 -12.55 6.67 5.76
C GLU A 136 -12.42 5.59 6.84
N ALA A 137 -12.83 4.36 6.57
CA ALA A 137 -12.61 3.24 7.48
C ALA A 137 -11.12 3.04 7.79
N PHE A 138 -10.26 3.07 6.77
CA PHE A 138 -8.82 3.03 6.96
C PHE A 138 -8.31 4.17 7.85
N ARG A 139 -8.77 5.40 7.62
CA ARG A 139 -8.35 6.57 8.40
C ARG A 139 -8.77 6.47 9.87
N ILE A 140 -9.97 5.97 10.13
CA ILE A 140 -10.50 5.76 11.48
C ILE A 140 -9.69 4.71 12.22
N ILE A 141 -9.43 3.55 11.61
CA ILE A 141 -8.65 2.48 12.23
C ILE A 141 -7.22 2.97 12.50
N GLN A 142 -6.57 3.60 11.51
CA GLN A 142 -5.24 4.18 11.69
C GLN A 142 -5.21 5.19 12.83
N ALA A 143 -6.18 6.10 12.91
CA ALA A 143 -6.26 7.11 13.97
C ALA A 143 -6.44 6.47 15.35
N TYR A 144 -7.28 5.44 15.46
CA TYR A 144 -7.49 4.72 16.70
C TYR A 144 -6.21 4.01 17.18
N GLU A 145 -5.47 3.37 16.27
CA GLU A 145 -4.21 2.72 16.60
C GLU A 145 -3.11 3.73 16.98
N ILE A 146 -3.00 4.86 16.29
CA ILE A 146 -2.11 5.97 16.64
C ILE A 146 -2.37 6.45 18.06
N LYS A 147 -3.62 6.45 18.53
CA LYS A 147 -3.98 6.84 19.89
C LYS A 147 -3.28 5.99 20.94
N SER A 148 -3.16 4.69 20.70
CA SER A 148 -2.50 3.75 21.63
C SER A 148 -0.98 3.68 21.47
N THR A 149 -0.44 4.00 20.30
CA THR A 149 0.99 3.87 19.97
C THR A 149 1.75 5.19 20.23
N THR A 150 1.61 6.17 19.37
CA THR A 150 2.48 7.36 19.30
C THR A 150 1.86 8.63 19.85
N LEU A 151 0.53 8.73 20.01
CA LEU A 151 -0.15 9.96 20.44
C LEU A 151 0.33 10.45 21.81
N LYS A 152 0.56 9.54 22.75
CA LYS A 152 1.05 9.88 24.11
C LYS A 152 2.40 10.60 24.06
N TRP A 153 3.30 10.12 23.22
CA TRP A 153 4.61 10.72 23.00
C TRP A 153 4.47 12.10 22.34
N VAL A 154 3.66 12.24 21.31
CA VAL A 154 3.41 13.53 20.63
C VAL A 154 2.85 14.56 21.60
N LYS A 155 1.90 14.19 22.46
CA LYS A 155 1.36 15.09 23.50
C LYS A 155 2.39 15.52 24.51
N ALA A 156 3.29 14.62 24.91
CA ALA A 156 4.31 14.90 25.93
C ALA A 156 5.44 15.81 25.40
N TYR A 157 5.88 15.58 24.16
CA TYR A 157 7.07 16.27 23.61
C TYR A 157 6.74 17.38 22.61
N GLN A 158 5.48 17.48 22.18
CA GLN A 158 4.97 18.51 21.25
C GLN A 158 5.92 18.77 20.05
N PRO A 159 6.31 17.72 19.28
CA PRO A 159 7.24 17.88 18.17
C PRO A 159 6.64 18.80 17.12
N ASN A 160 7.50 19.50 16.38
CA ASN A 160 7.07 20.29 15.23
C ASN A 160 6.68 19.33 14.07
N LEU A 161 5.39 19.09 13.91
CA LEU A 161 4.84 18.19 12.89
C LEU A 161 4.48 18.96 11.64
N GLY A 162 4.86 18.41 10.48
CA GLY A 162 4.47 18.97 9.19
C GLY A 162 2.97 18.84 8.90
N PRO A 163 2.47 19.59 7.90
CA PRO A 163 1.08 19.50 7.42
C PRO A 163 0.70 18.05 7.06
N GLY A 164 -0.54 17.68 7.32
CA GLY A 164 -1.05 16.32 7.09
C GLY A 164 -0.69 15.32 8.19
N ILE A 165 0.42 15.50 8.90
CA ILE A 165 0.79 14.65 10.04
C ILE A 165 0.10 15.16 11.32
N LYS A 166 0.11 16.47 11.54
CA LYS A 166 -0.55 17.09 12.69
C LYS A 166 -2.04 16.74 12.74
N GLU A 167 -2.74 16.86 11.61
CA GLU A 167 -4.16 16.56 11.49
C GLU A 167 -4.48 15.09 11.81
N ARG A 168 -3.57 14.16 11.49
CA ARG A 168 -3.74 12.74 11.86
C ARG A 168 -3.72 12.53 13.36
N PHE A 169 -2.82 13.21 14.09
CA PHE A 169 -2.79 13.14 15.54
C PHE A 169 -3.97 13.85 16.20
N GLU A 170 -4.45 14.94 15.63
CA GLU A 170 -5.68 15.62 16.07
C GLU A 170 -6.91 14.72 15.89
N MET A 171 -6.99 13.97 14.80
CA MET A 171 -8.03 12.97 14.59
C MET A 171 -7.90 11.81 15.59
N ALA A 172 -6.67 11.29 15.78
CA ALA A 172 -6.42 10.20 16.72
C ALA A 172 -6.86 10.54 18.15
N ASP A 173 -6.76 11.80 18.55
CA ASP A 173 -7.18 12.23 19.89
C ASP A 173 -8.71 12.17 20.07
N LYS A 174 -9.46 12.38 19.01
CA LYS A 174 -10.92 12.49 19.04
C LYS A 174 -11.65 11.18 18.81
N ILE A 175 -11.01 10.23 18.09
CA ILE A 175 -11.65 8.98 17.68
C ILE A 175 -12.06 8.14 18.89
N ASN A 176 -13.25 7.54 18.84
CA ASN A 176 -13.80 6.70 19.90
C ASN A 176 -13.89 5.23 19.49
N GLU A 177 -14.22 4.38 20.45
CA GLU A 177 -14.33 2.92 20.28
C GLU A 177 -15.45 2.53 19.28
N GLU A 178 -16.59 3.21 19.33
CA GLU A 178 -17.72 2.90 18.46
C GLU A 178 -17.39 3.17 16.98
N GLU A 179 -16.74 4.30 16.70
CA GLU A 179 -16.24 4.64 15.34
C GLU A 179 -15.25 3.58 14.86
N TYR A 180 -14.31 3.17 15.70
CA TYR A 180 -13.35 2.13 15.40
C TYR A 180 -14.03 0.79 15.07
N GLN A 181 -14.95 0.32 15.92
CA GLN A 181 -15.67 -0.94 15.71
C GLN A 181 -16.50 -0.93 14.42
N ASN A 182 -17.09 0.21 14.06
CA ASN A 182 -17.81 0.33 12.80
C ASN A 182 -16.86 0.32 11.59
N ALA A 183 -15.69 0.94 11.69
CA ALA A 183 -14.67 0.90 10.66
C ALA A 183 -14.09 -0.51 10.46
N GLU A 184 -13.88 -1.27 11.54
CA GLU A 184 -13.42 -2.67 11.48
C GLU A 184 -14.44 -3.59 10.77
N LYS A 185 -15.75 -3.37 10.95
CA LYS A 185 -16.77 -4.11 10.18
C LYS A 185 -16.65 -3.85 8.68
N ILE A 186 -16.36 -2.59 8.29
CA ILE A 186 -16.13 -2.24 6.89
C ILE A 186 -14.86 -2.93 6.40
N ARG A 187 -13.75 -2.87 7.14
CA ARG A 187 -12.50 -3.56 6.81
C ARG A 187 -12.73 -5.06 6.60
N GLN A 188 -13.43 -5.73 7.50
CA GLN A 188 -13.71 -7.15 7.36
C GLN A 188 -14.54 -7.45 6.09
N SER A 189 -15.51 -6.60 5.76
CA SER A 189 -16.27 -6.72 4.52
C SER A 189 -15.37 -6.57 3.27
N VAL A 190 -14.40 -5.65 3.31
CA VAL A 190 -13.40 -5.47 2.24
C VAL A 190 -12.52 -6.70 2.11
N CYS A 191 -11.99 -7.24 3.23
CA CYS A 191 -11.17 -8.45 3.21
C CYS A 191 -11.92 -9.63 2.57
N ASN A 192 -13.14 -9.92 3.06
CA ASN A 192 -13.97 -10.99 2.51
C ASN A 192 -14.21 -10.80 1.00
N ARG A 193 -14.47 -9.56 0.57
CA ARG A 193 -14.65 -9.25 -0.85
C ARG A 193 -13.38 -9.50 -1.67
N MET A 194 -12.21 -9.14 -1.13
CA MET A 194 -10.93 -9.39 -1.82
C MET A 194 -10.66 -10.89 -1.93
N ASP A 195 -10.89 -11.65 -0.88
CA ASP A 195 -10.71 -13.11 -0.86
C ASP A 195 -11.63 -13.80 -1.89
N GLU A 196 -12.90 -13.37 -1.99
CA GLU A 196 -13.83 -13.88 -3.00
C GLU A 196 -13.36 -13.62 -4.43
N ILE A 197 -12.80 -12.44 -4.72
CA ILE A 197 -12.40 -12.06 -6.08
C ILE A 197 -11.06 -12.67 -6.45
N LEU A 198 -10.09 -12.66 -5.55
CA LEU A 198 -8.74 -13.17 -5.82
C LEU A 198 -8.72 -14.69 -5.88
N GLY A 199 -9.45 -15.39 -5.01
CA GLY A 199 -9.34 -16.83 -4.89
C GLY A 199 -7.89 -17.26 -4.66
N GLU A 200 -7.51 -18.44 -5.18
CA GLU A 200 -6.19 -19.02 -4.89
C GLU A 200 -5.07 -18.59 -5.86
N ASN A 201 -5.40 -18.16 -7.08
CA ASN A 201 -4.39 -17.93 -8.12
C ASN A 201 -4.71 -16.69 -8.97
N SER A 202 -4.88 -15.54 -8.34
CA SER A 202 -5.16 -14.30 -9.06
C SER A 202 -4.39 -13.11 -8.48
N VAL A 203 -4.11 -12.15 -9.35
CA VAL A 203 -3.54 -10.85 -8.98
C VAL A 203 -4.37 -9.72 -9.57
N PHE A 204 -4.38 -8.57 -8.91
CA PHE A 204 -5.00 -7.36 -9.43
C PHE A 204 -3.96 -6.42 -10.01
N LEU A 205 -4.28 -5.85 -11.17
CA LEU A 205 -3.60 -4.68 -11.68
C LEU A 205 -4.44 -3.44 -11.33
N ILE A 206 -3.83 -2.53 -10.60
CA ILE A 206 -4.43 -1.25 -10.17
C ILE A 206 -3.42 -0.11 -10.30
N PRO A 207 -3.84 1.14 -10.56
CA PRO A 207 -2.96 2.29 -10.46
C PRO A 207 -2.45 2.48 -9.03
N THR A 208 -1.15 2.65 -8.86
CA THR A 208 -0.55 2.91 -7.53
C THR A 208 -0.99 4.26 -6.96
N ALA A 209 -1.16 5.26 -7.83
CA ALA A 209 -1.64 6.58 -7.50
C ALA A 209 -2.60 7.08 -8.59
N PRO A 210 -3.57 7.94 -8.25
CA PRO A 210 -4.54 8.43 -9.22
C PRO A 210 -3.97 9.52 -10.16
N VAL A 211 -2.79 10.05 -9.88
CA VAL A 211 -2.16 11.16 -10.59
C VAL A 211 -0.69 10.84 -10.92
N ILE A 212 -0.12 11.54 -11.87
CA ILE A 212 1.32 11.53 -12.13
C ILE A 212 2.09 12.16 -10.96
N ALA A 213 3.41 11.99 -10.92
CA ALA A 213 4.26 12.63 -9.93
C ALA A 213 4.10 14.15 -9.96
N PRO A 214 4.01 14.83 -8.79
CA PRO A 214 3.85 16.27 -8.69
C PRO A 214 5.09 17.05 -9.12
#